data_e288c7368bd9974d99323deecb0e42c6
#
_entry.id   e288c7368bd9974d99323deecb0e42c6
#
_cell.length_a   1.000
_cell.length_b   1.000
_cell.length_c   1.000
_cell.angle_alpha   90.00
_cell.angle_beta   90.00
_cell.angle_gamma   90.00
#
_symmetry.space_group_name_H-M   'P 1'
#
loop_
_entity.id
_entity.type
_entity.pdbx_description
1 polymer ?
#
loop_
_entity_poly.entity_id
_entity_poly.type
_entity_poly.pdbx_seq_one_letter_code
_entity_poly.pdbx_strand_id
1 'polypeptide(L)'
;MGNVFSSWFEGLFSNKKASIVMVGLDAAGKTTILDKLKLGASRETVPTIGFHVETVDYRNVTFHLWDVGGQKRLRALWKMYYEGANAVIFVVDSNDRARVGEVREELRTLLSDPLLAGAALLVLCNKQDLPHRLTPAELVEGLGFRDLSDNGLGRYLAGHKWYVQGCCAHTGDGLYEGLDWMCSHLPDNV
;
A
#
# COMPACT_ATOMS: atom_id res chain seq x y z
N MET A 1 -26.44 -20.48 30.96
CA MET A 1 -25.56 -19.30 31.13
C MET A 1 -24.49 -19.37 30.07
N GLY A 2 -24.72 -18.78 28.95
CA GLY A 2 -23.77 -18.79 27.82
C GLY A 2 -24.35 -18.04 26.64
N ASN A 3 -24.27 -16.70 26.59
CA ASN A 3 -24.53 -15.93 25.38
C ASN A 3 -24.30 -14.42 25.57
N VAL A 4 -23.53 -14.02 26.59
CA VAL A 4 -23.26 -12.58 26.82
C VAL A 4 -21.88 -12.16 26.29
N PHE A 5 -20.98 -13.12 25.95
CA PHE A 5 -19.64 -12.82 25.45
C PHE A 5 -19.54 -12.64 23.93
N SER A 6 -20.52 -13.11 23.15
CA SER A 6 -20.46 -12.96 21.68
C SER A 6 -20.96 -11.59 21.19
N SER A 7 -21.86 -10.93 21.93
CA SER A 7 -22.43 -9.64 21.50
C SER A 7 -21.50 -8.43 21.67
N TRP A 8 -20.45 -8.56 22.48
CA TRP A 8 -19.44 -7.48 22.67
C TRP A 8 -18.42 -7.42 21.52
N PHE A 9 -18.24 -8.55 20.81
CA PHE A 9 -17.33 -8.60 19.65
C PHE A 9 -18.00 -8.20 18.34
N GLU A 10 -19.31 -8.33 18.19
CA GLU A 10 -20.03 -7.98 16.96
C GLU A 10 -20.20 -6.46 16.74
N GLY A 11 -20.10 -5.65 17.81
CA GLY A 11 -20.21 -4.19 17.72
C GLY A 11 -18.94 -3.46 17.31
N LEU A 12 -17.79 -4.15 17.21
CA LEU A 12 -16.49 -3.58 16.83
C LEU A 12 -16.13 -3.77 15.35
N PHE A 13 -16.96 -4.49 14.62
CA PHE A 13 -16.73 -4.75 13.18
C PHE A 13 -17.74 -3.99 12.33
N SER A 14 -17.70 -2.67 12.37
CA SER A 14 -18.25 -1.86 11.29
C SER A 14 -17.52 -2.25 10.00
N ASN A 15 -18.26 -2.65 8.95
CA ASN A 15 -17.72 -2.86 7.61
C ASN A 15 -17.18 -1.52 7.09
N LYS A 16 -15.91 -1.22 7.38
CA LYS A 16 -15.25 -0.02 6.89
C LYS A 16 -14.93 -0.23 5.43
N LYS A 17 -15.58 0.52 4.56
CA LYS A 17 -15.24 0.53 3.13
C LYS A 17 -14.13 1.54 2.91
N ALA A 18 -12.89 1.11 2.97
CA ALA A 18 -11.76 1.97 2.69
C ALA A 18 -11.31 1.83 1.23
N SER A 19 -11.16 2.93 0.54
CA SER A 19 -10.50 3.00 -0.75
C SER A 19 -8.99 3.02 -0.56
N ILE A 20 -8.30 2.02 -1.08
CA ILE A 20 -6.85 1.88 -0.95
C ILE A 20 -6.24 1.77 -2.35
N VAL A 21 -5.33 2.65 -2.66
CA VAL A 21 -4.65 2.67 -3.97
C VAL A 21 -3.31 1.98 -3.85
N MET A 22 -3.06 0.95 -4.67
CA MET A 22 -1.75 0.30 -4.75
C MET A 22 -1.00 0.75 -5.99
N VAL A 23 0.13 1.38 -5.81
CA VAL A 23 1.02 1.90 -6.84
C VAL A 23 2.47 1.48 -6.62
N GLY A 24 3.33 1.79 -7.54
CA GLY A 24 4.77 1.49 -7.48
C GLY A 24 5.33 1.32 -8.88
N LEU A 25 6.65 1.29 -8.99
CA LEU A 25 7.32 1.14 -10.27
C LEU A 25 6.95 -0.18 -10.95
N ASP A 26 7.23 -0.28 -12.24
CA ASP A 26 7.12 -1.54 -12.98
C ASP A 26 8.03 -2.61 -12.37
N ALA A 27 7.61 -3.86 -12.47
CA ALA A 27 8.28 -5.03 -11.91
C ALA A 27 8.45 -5.03 -10.37
N ALA A 28 7.83 -4.10 -9.63
CA ALA A 28 7.89 -4.10 -8.15
C ALA A 28 7.13 -5.27 -7.50
N GLY A 29 6.27 -5.97 -8.24
CA GLY A 29 5.52 -7.13 -7.77
C GLY A 29 4.08 -6.83 -7.36
N LYS A 30 3.49 -5.73 -7.83
CA LYS A 30 2.09 -5.35 -7.54
C LYS A 30 1.10 -6.45 -7.92
N THR A 31 1.18 -6.94 -9.15
CA THR A 31 0.32 -8.03 -9.65
C THR A 31 0.50 -9.31 -8.83
N THR A 32 1.73 -9.63 -8.43
CA THR A 32 2.00 -10.81 -7.59
C THR A 32 1.36 -10.67 -6.21
N ILE A 33 1.43 -9.47 -5.60
CA ILE A 33 0.76 -9.17 -4.33
C ILE A 33 -0.75 -9.33 -4.49
N LEU A 34 -1.30 -8.79 -5.56
CA LEU A 34 -2.72 -8.88 -5.85
C LEU A 34 -3.19 -10.34 -5.99
N ASP A 35 -2.47 -11.15 -6.79
CA ASP A 35 -2.76 -12.56 -6.96
C ASP A 35 -2.69 -13.31 -5.62
N LYS A 36 -1.71 -12.97 -4.78
CA LYS A 36 -1.58 -13.57 -3.44
C LYS A 36 -2.77 -13.23 -2.54
N LEU A 37 -3.23 -12.00 -2.58
CA LEU A 37 -4.39 -11.54 -1.81
C LEU A 37 -5.68 -12.20 -2.29
N LYS A 38 -5.85 -12.41 -3.59
CA LYS A 38 -7.00 -13.12 -4.16
C LYS A 38 -7.08 -14.58 -3.72
N LEU A 39 -5.95 -15.26 -3.65
CA LEU A 39 -5.89 -16.66 -3.20
C LEU A 39 -6.28 -16.81 -1.73
N GLY A 40 -6.13 -15.76 -0.93
CA GLY A 40 -6.49 -15.73 0.50
C GLY A 40 -7.87 -15.16 0.81
N ALA A 41 -8.55 -14.53 -0.15
CA ALA A 41 -9.86 -13.90 0.02
C ALA A 41 -10.94 -14.63 -0.79
N SER A 42 -12.12 -14.81 -0.20
CA SER A 42 -13.31 -15.28 -0.92
C SER A 42 -13.87 -14.20 -1.84
N ARG A 43 -14.08 -14.56 -3.08
CA ARG A 43 -14.28 -13.77 -4.28
C ARG A 43 -15.53 -12.92 -4.40
N GLU A 44 -15.40 -11.82 -5.18
CA GLU A 44 -16.13 -11.63 -6.45
C GLU A 44 -15.39 -10.61 -7.32
N THR A 45 -14.97 -11.02 -8.54
CA THR A 45 -14.31 -10.15 -9.50
C THR A 45 -15.27 -9.73 -10.59
N VAL A 46 -15.45 -8.42 -10.80
CA VAL A 46 -16.12 -7.88 -11.99
C VAL A 46 -15.04 -7.24 -12.89
N PRO A 47 -14.85 -7.73 -14.13
CA PRO A 47 -13.87 -7.13 -15.05
C PRO A 47 -14.34 -5.76 -15.52
N THR A 48 -13.57 -4.71 -15.28
CA THR A 48 -13.81 -3.39 -15.88
C THR A 48 -12.95 -3.24 -17.13
N ILE A 49 -13.59 -2.97 -18.27
CA ILE A 49 -12.96 -2.83 -19.58
C ILE A 49 -12.05 -1.57 -19.56
N GLY A 50 -10.72 -1.76 -19.71
CA GLY A 50 -9.76 -0.67 -19.97
C GLY A 50 -8.74 -0.36 -18.88
N PHE A 51 -8.98 -0.71 -17.62
CA PHE A 51 -8.03 -0.66 -16.51
C PHE A 51 -8.38 -1.80 -15.57
N HIS A 52 -7.40 -2.56 -15.10
CA HIS A 52 -7.66 -3.61 -14.14
C HIS A 52 -7.80 -3.00 -12.75
N VAL A 53 -9.03 -2.65 -12.38
CA VAL A 53 -9.38 -2.43 -10.97
C VAL A 53 -9.77 -3.77 -10.42
N GLU A 54 -9.02 -4.23 -9.47
CA GLU A 54 -9.37 -5.43 -8.76
C GLU A 54 -9.80 -5.07 -7.35
N THR A 55 -10.94 -5.63 -6.96
CA THR A 55 -11.46 -5.45 -5.61
C THR A 55 -11.11 -6.69 -4.81
N VAL A 56 -10.43 -6.51 -3.70
CA VAL A 56 -10.08 -7.58 -2.76
C VAL A 56 -10.60 -7.19 -1.39
N ASP A 57 -11.42 -8.05 -0.80
CA ASP A 57 -11.85 -7.90 0.57
C ASP A 57 -10.84 -8.57 1.50
N TYR A 58 -10.28 -7.81 2.42
CA TYR A 58 -9.42 -8.32 3.46
C TYR A 58 -9.91 -7.83 4.81
N ARG A 59 -10.25 -8.76 5.72
CA ARG A 59 -10.98 -8.47 6.96
C ARG A 59 -12.25 -7.66 6.64
N ASN A 60 -12.41 -6.47 7.23
CA ASN A 60 -13.56 -5.60 7.01
C ASN A 60 -13.22 -4.40 6.11
N VAL A 61 -12.20 -4.54 5.27
CA VAL A 61 -11.72 -3.48 4.38
C VAL A 61 -11.79 -3.96 2.95
N THR A 62 -12.46 -3.21 2.10
CA THR A 62 -12.48 -3.42 0.66
C THR A 62 -11.33 -2.64 0.04
N PHE A 63 -10.38 -3.35 -0.54
CA PHE A 63 -9.26 -2.80 -1.27
C PHE A 63 -9.63 -2.62 -2.73
N HIS A 64 -9.59 -1.41 -3.24
CA HIS A 64 -9.59 -1.15 -4.67
C HIS A 64 -8.13 -1.10 -5.14
N LEU A 65 -7.66 -2.20 -5.69
CA LEU A 65 -6.28 -2.34 -6.12
C LEU A 65 -6.18 -1.98 -7.60
N TRP A 66 -5.54 -0.88 -7.86
CA TRP A 66 -5.28 -0.41 -9.22
C TRP A 66 -3.94 -0.97 -9.66
N ASP A 67 -3.95 -2.05 -10.47
CA ASP A 67 -2.76 -2.51 -11.16
C ASP A 67 -2.49 -1.56 -12.35
N VAL A 68 -2.15 -0.34 -12.03
CA VAL A 68 -1.70 0.61 -13.04
C VAL A 68 -0.24 0.31 -13.30
N GLY A 69 0.08 -0.03 -14.54
CA GLY A 69 1.45 -0.31 -14.93
C GLY A 69 2.40 0.77 -14.41
N GLY A 70 3.45 0.36 -13.70
CA GLY A 70 4.48 1.27 -13.16
C GLY A 70 5.33 1.94 -14.23
N GLN A 71 4.98 1.77 -15.51
CA GLN A 71 5.63 2.43 -16.62
C GLN A 71 5.45 3.95 -16.51
N LYS A 72 6.54 4.69 -16.72
CA LYS A 72 6.58 6.15 -16.56
C LYS A 72 5.42 6.89 -17.25
N ARG A 73 4.98 6.41 -18.43
CA ARG A 73 3.86 6.99 -19.17
C ARG A 73 2.50 6.84 -18.50
N LEU A 74 2.34 5.82 -17.66
CA LEU A 74 1.06 5.50 -17.02
C LEU A 74 0.93 6.12 -15.63
N ARG A 75 2.03 6.61 -15.02
CA ARG A 75 2.02 7.17 -13.66
C ARG A 75 1.16 8.43 -13.53
N ALA A 76 1.05 9.21 -14.60
CA ALA A 76 0.13 10.35 -14.64
C ALA A 76 -1.34 9.94 -14.39
N LEU A 77 -1.69 8.68 -14.67
CA LEU A 77 -3.03 8.14 -14.43
C LEU A 77 -3.28 7.79 -12.96
N TRP A 78 -2.25 7.66 -12.14
CA TRP A 78 -2.41 7.35 -10.71
C TRP A 78 -3.31 8.36 -10.00
N LYS A 79 -3.20 9.64 -10.39
CA LYS A 79 -4.00 10.74 -9.81
C LYS A 79 -5.51 10.55 -9.96
N MET A 80 -5.95 9.85 -11.01
CA MET A 80 -7.38 9.60 -11.24
C MET A 80 -8.01 8.74 -10.12
N TYR A 81 -7.18 8.09 -9.31
CA TYR A 81 -7.59 7.15 -8.28
C TYR A 81 -7.32 7.66 -6.86
N TYR A 82 -6.80 8.87 -6.73
CA TYR A 82 -6.51 9.47 -5.42
C TYR A 82 -7.74 10.04 -4.74
N GLU A 83 -8.77 10.40 -5.52
CA GLU A 83 -10.00 10.95 -4.96
C GLU A 83 -10.70 9.92 -4.07
N GLY A 84 -10.91 10.29 -2.81
CA GLY A 84 -11.51 9.40 -1.80
C GLY A 84 -10.60 8.28 -1.30
N ALA A 85 -9.32 8.26 -1.66
CA ALA A 85 -8.38 7.27 -1.15
C ALA A 85 -8.07 7.52 0.33
N ASN A 86 -8.30 6.50 1.16
CA ASN A 86 -8.03 6.54 2.61
C ASN A 86 -6.60 6.11 2.94
N ALA A 87 -5.99 5.32 2.05
CA ALA A 87 -4.61 4.87 2.19
C ALA A 87 -3.98 4.58 0.83
N VAL A 88 -2.65 4.58 0.83
CA VAL A 88 -1.83 4.19 -0.32
C VAL A 88 -0.90 3.05 0.08
N ILE A 89 -0.83 2.01 -0.76
CA ILE A 89 0.21 1.00 -0.73
C ILE A 89 1.21 1.34 -1.83
N PHE A 90 2.45 1.64 -1.46
CA PHE A 90 3.52 1.84 -2.43
C PHE A 90 4.45 0.64 -2.44
N VAL A 91 4.51 -0.08 -3.56
CA VAL A 91 5.31 -1.32 -3.67
C VAL A 91 6.67 -1.00 -4.27
N VAL A 92 7.73 -1.43 -3.57
CA VAL A 92 9.13 -1.23 -3.96
C VAL A 92 9.80 -2.58 -4.16
N ASP A 93 10.49 -2.74 -5.29
CA ASP A 93 11.44 -3.84 -5.46
C ASP A 93 12.70 -3.55 -4.63
N SER A 94 12.87 -4.26 -3.53
CA SER A 94 14.00 -4.06 -2.62
C SER A 94 15.35 -4.48 -3.21
N ASN A 95 15.34 -5.26 -4.28
CA ASN A 95 16.57 -5.68 -4.96
C ASN A 95 17.03 -4.69 -6.03
N ASP A 96 16.20 -3.71 -6.38
CA ASP A 96 16.51 -2.71 -7.41
C ASP A 96 17.06 -1.42 -6.78
N ARG A 97 18.29 -1.51 -6.32
CA ARG A 97 19.01 -0.36 -5.69
C ARG A 97 19.18 0.82 -6.64
N ALA A 98 19.26 0.54 -7.96
CA ALA A 98 19.49 1.57 -8.97
C ALA A 98 18.29 2.53 -9.09
N ARG A 99 17.07 2.06 -8.84
CA ARG A 99 15.86 2.86 -8.95
C ARG A 99 15.34 3.45 -7.62
N VAL A 100 16.08 3.36 -6.52
CA VAL A 100 15.68 3.99 -5.24
C VAL A 100 15.47 5.50 -5.38
N GLY A 101 16.30 6.18 -6.18
CA GLY A 101 16.11 7.60 -6.49
C GLY A 101 14.81 7.88 -7.23
N GLU A 102 14.44 7.03 -8.19
CA GLU A 102 13.17 7.13 -8.92
C GLU A 102 11.97 6.89 -7.99
N VAL A 103 12.05 5.88 -7.12
CA VAL A 103 11.03 5.61 -6.08
C VAL A 103 10.83 6.85 -5.20
N ARG A 104 11.91 7.52 -4.79
CA ARG A 104 11.84 8.73 -3.97
C ARG A 104 11.08 9.85 -4.67
N GLU A 105 11.36 10.10 -5.95
CA GLU A 105 10.69 11.15 -6.71
C GLU A 105 9.20 10.86 -6.91
N GLU A 106 8.84 9.61 -7.15
CA GLU A 106 7.43 9.22 -7.28
C GLU A 106 6.68 9.36 -5.94
N LEU A 107 7.32 8.94 -4.82
CA LEU A 107 6.75 9.14 -3.49
C LEU A 107 6.62 10.63 -3.16
N ARG A 108 7.58 11.48 -3.53
CA ARG A 108 7.50 12.93 -3.35
C ARG A 108 6.30 13.50 -4.09
N THR A 109 6.11 13.11 -5.35
CA THR A 109 4.98 13.54 -6.18
C THR A 109 3.65 13.11 -5.56
N LEU A 110 3.56 11.85 -5.13
CA LEU A 110 2.38 11.29 -4.50
C LEU A 110 2.03 12.00 -3.18
N LEU A 111 3.01 12.16 -2.27
CA LEU A 111 2.81 12.79 -0.97
C LEU A 111 2.53 14.29 -1.04
N SER A 112 2.85 14.93 -2.18
CA SER A 112 2.54 16.34 -2.44
C SER A 112 1.13 16.53 -2.99
N ASP A 113 0.42 15.47 -3.35
CA ASP A 113 -0.90 15.60 -3.94
C ASP A 113 -1.96 15.87 -2.85
N PRO A 114 -2.72 16.99 -2.93
CA PRO A 114 -3.70 17.33 -1.91
C PRO A 114 -4.84 16.31 -1.77
N LEU A 115 -5.13 15.49 -2.80
CA LEU A 115 -6.14 14.44 -2.73
C LEU A 115 -5.76 13.31 -1.77
N LEU A 116 -4.47 13.18 -1.46
CA LEU A 116 -3.93 12.16 -0.53
C LEU A 116 -3.60 12.74 0.85
N ALA A 117 -3.95 14.00 1.11
CA ALA A 117 -3.66 14.62 2.41
C ALA A 117 -4.29 13.80 3.55
N GLY A 118 -3.45 13.37 4.49
CA GLY A 118 -3.88 12.54 5.63
C GLY A 118 -4.10 11.05 5.33
N ALA A 119 -4.00 10.61 4.08
CA ALA A 119 -4.05 9.18 3.74
C ALA A 119 -2.90 8.42 4.43
N ALA A 120 -3.17 7.21 4.92
CA ALA A 120 -2.12 6.36 5.46
C ALA A 120 -1.22 5.83 4.33
N LEU A 121 0.10 5.77 4.55
CA LEU A 121 1.07 5.25 3.59
C LEU A 121 1.69 3.96 4.11
N LEU A 122 1.47 2.87 3.40
CA LEU A 122 2.20 1.62 3.58
C LEU A 122 3.19 1.44 2.43
N VAL A 123 4.48 1.39 2.73
CA VAL A 123 5.50 1.01 1.75
C VAL A 123 5.81 -0.47 1.93
N LEU A 124 5.52 -1.27 0.91
CA LEU A 124 5.89 -2.68 0.88
C LEU A 124 7.27 -2.82 0.24
N CYS A 125 8.27 -3.07 1.07
CA CYS A 125 9.63 -3.39 0.69
C CYS A 125 9.67 -4.85 0.22
N ASN A 126 9.25 -5.10 -1.02
CA ASN A 126 9.00 -6.43 -1.57
C ASN A 126 10.28 -7.13 -2.03
N LYS A 127 10.17 -8.43 -2.30
CA LYS A 127 11.25 -9.33 -2.75
C LYS A 127 12.32 -9.56 -1.69
N GLN A 128 11.90 -9.68 -0.42
CA GLN A 128 12.79 -9.94 0.72
C GLN A 128 13.44 -11.34 0.70
N ASP A 129 13.03 -12.20 -0.22
CA ASP A 129 13.62 -13.50 -0.53
C ASP A 129 14.94 -13.38 -1.32
N LEU A 130 15.22 -12.22 -1.94
CA LEU A 130 16.40 -12.04 -2.78
C LEU A 130 17.66 -11.68 -1.96
N PRO A 131 18.87 -12.16 -2.37
CA PRO A 131 20.08 -12.05 -1.55
C PRO A 131 20.63 -10.63 -1.41
N HIS A 132 20.42 -9.76 -2.39
CA HIS A 132 20.96 -8.39 -2.42
C HIS A 132 19.93 -7.31 -2.12
N ARG A 133 18.79 -7.71 -1.53
CA ARG A 133 17.71 -6.80 -1.16
C ARG A 133 18.16 -5.73 -0.18
N LEU A 134 17.49 -4.59 -0.25
CA LEU A 134 17.48 -3.63 0.83
C LEU A 134 16.57 -4.14 1.96
N THR A 135 17.01 -4.03 3.18
CA THR A 135 16.13 -4.18 4.34
C THR A 135 15.17 -3.00 4.42
N PRO A 136 14.03 -3.12 5.14
CA PRO A 136 13.15 -1.98 5.38
C PRO A 136 13.86 -0.77 5.98
N ALA A 137 14.82 -0.99 6.89
CA ALA A 137 15.60 0.09 7.50
C ALA A 137 16.49 0.80 6.48
N GLU A 138 17.21 0.06 5.63
CA GLU A 138 18.01 0.63 4.55
C GLU A 138 17.15 1.37 3.52
N LEU A 139 15.96 0.88 3.25
CA LEU A 139 15.02 1.55 2.35
C LEU A 139 14.53 2.89 2.95
N VAL A 140 14.16 2.91 4.24
CA VAL A 140 13.78 4.14 4.97
C VAL A 140 14.90 5.19 4.89
N GLU A 141 16.14 4.78 5.10
CA GLU A 141 17.31 5.64 4.99
C GLU A 141 17.53 6.10 3.54
N GLY A 142 17.54 5.16 2.59
CA GLY A 142 17.75 5.43 1.17
C GLY A 142 16.70 6.35 0.56
N LEU A 143 15.46 6.31 1.02
CA LEU A 143 14.38 7.20 0.61
C LEU A 143 14.39 8.54 1.35
N GLY A 144 15.15 8.66 2.45
CA GLY A 144 15.21 9.88 3.24
C GLY A 144 13.91 10.17 4.01
N PHE A 145 13.26 9.16 4.56
CA PHE A 145 12.00 9.31 5.30
C PHE A 145 12.13 10.17 6.57
N ARG A 146 13.34 10.24 7.13
CA ARG A 146 13.65 11.06 8.31
C ARG A 146 14.41 12.33 7.96
N ASP A 147 14.74 12.52 6.70
CA ASP A 147 15.46 13.68 6.20
C ASP A 147 14.45 14.81 5.87
N LEU A 148 14.56 15.91 6.59
CA LEU A 148 13.71 17.11 6.42
C LEU A 148 14.25 18.08 5.37
N SER A 149 15.42 17.81 4.78
CA SER A 149 15.98 18.60 3.69
C SER A 149 15.19 18.46 2.40
N ASP A 150 15.51 19.26 1.40
CA ASP A 150 14.87 19.21 0.08
C ASP A 150 15.11 17.89 -0.66
N ASN A 151 16.12 17.13 -0.27
CA ASN A 151 16.45 15.84 -0.85
C ASN A 151 15.73 14.66 -0.18
N GLY A 152 15.13 14.88 1.01
CA GLY A 152 14.43 13.86 1.78
C GLY A 152 12.91 13.87 1.58
N LEU A 153 12.25 12.85 2.14
CA LEU A 153 10.79 12.74 2.17
C LEU A 153 10.18 13.14 3.51
N GLY A 154 10.99 13.36 4.55
CA GLY A 154 10.50 13.58 5.91
C GLY A 154 9.46 14.71 6.03
N ARG A 155 9.67 15.82 5.33
CA ARG A 155 8.71 16.95 5.34
C ARG A 155 7.40 16.62 4.62
N TYR A 156 7.42 15.76 3.62
CA TYR A 156 6.22 15.36 2.87
C TYR A 156 5.41 14.31 3.64
N LEU A 157 6.05 13.58 4.54
CA LEU A 157 5.41 12.61 5.42
C LEU A 157 4.75 13.27 6.64
N ALA A 158 4.96 14.57 6.85
CA ALA A 158 4.31 15.31 7.92
C ALA A 158 2.78 15.27 7.73
N GLY A 159 2.05 14.74 8.73
CA GLY A 159 0.61 14.55 8.65
C GLY A 159 0.15 13.20 8.09
N HIS A 160 1.05 12.38 7.55
CA HIS A 160 0.75 11.01 7.14
C HIS A 160 1.14 10.00 8.24
N LYS A 161 0.27 9.03 8.51
CA LYS A 161 0.68 7.82 9.21
C LYS A 161 1.38 6.95 8.17
N TRP A 162 2.60 6.52 8.46
CA TRP A 162 3.36 5.73 7.50
C TRP A 162 4.07 4.54 8.14
N TYR A 163 4.27 3.50 7.36
CA TYR A 163 5.01 2.31 7.76
C TYR A 163 5.72 1.69 6.56
N VAL A 164 6.89 1.10 6.80
CA VAL A 164 7.65 0.34 5.80
C VAL A 164 7.74 -1.11 6.27
N GLN A 165 7.09 -2.01 5.53
CA GLN A 165 7.03 -3.43 5.82
C GLN A 165 7.85 -4.22 4.81
N GLY A 166 8.78 -5.04 5.28
CA GLY A 166 9.45 -6.03 4.45
C GLY A 166 8.50 -7.18 4.12
N CYS A 167 8.42 -7.56 2.85
CA CYS A 167 7.57 -8.68 2.45
C CYS A 167 8.14 -9.48 1.28
N CYS A 168 7.61 -10.69 1.10
CA CYS A 168 7.79 -11.49 -0.10
C CYS A 168 6.41 -11.83 -0.69
N ALA A 169 6.09 -11.26 -1.84
CA ALA A 169 4.81 -11.48 -2.50
C ALA A 169 4.56 -12.95 -2.88
N HIS A 170 5.63 -13.72 -3.17
CA HIS A 170 5.50 -15.13 -3.53
C HIS A 170 5.11 -16.01 -2.34
N THR A 171 5.75 -15.83 -1.19
CA THR A 171 5.45 -16.62 0.02
C THR A 171 4.28 -16.05 0.80
N GLY A 172 4.10 -14.72 0.77
CA GLY A 172 3.15 -13.98 1.58
C GLY A 172 3.76 -13.47 2.89
N ASP A 173 5.03 -13.79 3.17
CA ASP A 173 5.71 -13.36 4.38
C ASP A 173 5.74 -11.83 4.47
N GLY A 174 5.38 -11.28 5.62
CA GLY A 174 5.34 -9.85 5.89
C GLY A 174 4.21 -9.08 5.19
N LEU A 175 3.47 -9.71 4.26
CA LEU A 175 2.42 -9.05 3.50
C LEU A 175 1.20 -8.74 4.37
N TYR A 176 0.73 -9.73 5.11
CA TYR A 176 -0.47 -9.60 5.94
C TYR A 176 -0.23 -8.71 7.16
N GLU A 177 0.97 -8.70 7.72
CA GLU A 177 1.37 -7.82 8.81
C GLU A 177 1.32 -6.34 8.37
N GLY A 178 1.76 -6.06 7.14
CA GLY A 178 1.64 -4.72 6.55
C GLY A 178 0.18 -4.30 6.37
N LEU A 179 -0.67 -5.20 5.87
CA LEU A 179 -2.10 -4.93 5.71
C LEU A 179 -2.80 -4.74 7.04
N ASP A 180 -2.45 -5.52 8.07
CA ASP A 180 -2.97 -5.37 9.42
C ASP A 180 -2.63 -4.00 10.02
N TRP A 181 -1.38 -3.57 9.84
CA TRP A 181 -0.98 -2.22 10.23
C TRP A 181 -1.84 -1.17 9.51
N MET A 182 -2.02 -1.30 8.20
CA MET A 182 -2.82 -0.37 7.42
C MET A 182 -4.26 -0.31 7.91
N CYS A 183 -4.93 -1.46 8.09
CA CYS A 183 -6.31 -1.53 8.57
C CYS A 183 -6.48 -0.82 9.93
N SER A 184 -5.47 -0.92 10.81
CA SER A 184 -5.50 -0.28 12.14
C SER A 184 -5.21 1.22 12.12
N HIS A 185 -4.74 1.77 10.99
CA HIS A 185 -4.35 3.17 10.84
C HIS A 185 -5.17 3.93 9.81
N LEU A 186 -6.22 3.31 9.28
CA LEU A 186 -7.19 4.01 8.44
C LEU A 186 -7.85 5.17 9.22
N PRO A 187 -8.25 6.25 8.53
CA PRO A 187 -9.01 7.33 9.15
C PRO A 187 -10.31 6.83 9.78
N ASP A 188 -10.73 7.50 10.87
CA ASP A 188 -11.94 7.09 11.62
C ASP A 188 -13.26 7.31 10.86
N ASN A 189 -13.21 8.05 9.76
CA ASN A 189 -14.39 8.41 8.93
C ASN A 189 -14.71 7.38 7.84
N VAL A 190 -14.15 6.19 7.92
CA VAL A 190 -14.30 5.10 6.94
C VAL A 190 -15.26 4.03 7.47
#